data_357e1d57a08a7c30ec6e0400697f9296
#
_entry.id   357e1d57a08a7c30ec6e0400697f9296
#
_cell.length_a   1.000
_cell.length_b   1.000
_cell.length_c   1.000
_cell.angle_alpha   90.00
_cell.angle_beta   90.00
_cell.angle_gamma   90.00
#
_symmetry.space_group_name_H-M   'P 1'
#
loop_
_entity.id
_entity.type
_entity.pdbx_description
1 polymer ?
#
loop_
_entity_poly.entity_id
_entity_poly.type
_entity_poly.pdbx_seq_one_letter_code
_entity_poly.pdbx_strand_id
1 'polypeptide(L)'
;MPFQIKQNTLNLSVPIERLAGAYYRIQRTKQNISLSCLAKELRMNKGFLSDLENGKRHFPNGLCKQIDSILNTNFNTNYDLYILSRKYLYEIFENFFFERQQSILDIYKIIQESENNIINSYAYFTFKIVQLFYYLRIEKNNSKIIEIEALLNQNLNCLQSDEISIYYSLLGIFYKRDVASNHIALDYFLKSNMMCNSSSIVYSMNIFQLISVYAELNQPTLAYEKCIFSKALLKQHNNYSRIITVDMFECITLTNLGLYNESKEKLLKILSSANNDYLSYRTDQIYHNLAWNALLSKNYDECIKYTNLAIENKDPSCDLCYFIPYSYYKQNEYLKCLDYIESHLEYADDFYKPFLQAISARIQKQNVDFEKNIILYYQSLLQNNVYEDIPLIQNFILDYYTETNNKDMMIKILIDIKSFNDKDLTLKSSILFTTSQS
;
A
#
# COMPACT_ATOMS: atom_id res chain seq x y z
N MET A 1 12.24 26.83 -11.40
CA MET A 1 13.71 26.91 -11.55
C MET A 1 14.21 25.48 -11.70
N PRO A 2 14.96 25.11 -12.73
CA PRO A 2 15.50 23.77 -12.84
C PRO A 2 16.54 23.58 -11.75
N PHE A 3 16.39 22.52 -10.96
CA PHE A 3 17.36 22.11 -9.96
C PHE A 3 18.69 21.85 -10.66
N GLN A 4 19.67 22.71 -10.46
CA GLN A 4 21.06 22.40 -10.73
C GLN A 4 21.45 21.27 -9.77
N ILE A 5 21.49 20.05 -10.29
CA ILE A 5 22.21 18.95 -9.65
C ILE A 5 23.68 19.40 -9.67
N LYS A 6 24.17 19.90 -8.52
CA LYS A 6 25.61 20.00 -8.32
C LYS A 6 26.18 18.64 -8.69
N GLN A 7 27.13 18.61 -9.60
CA GLN A 7 28.02 17.48 -9.86
C GLN A 7 28.84 17.18 -8.57
N ASN A 8 28.15 16.72 -7.54
CA ASN A 8 28.79 15.97 -6.50
C ASN A 8 29.08 14.61 -7.13
N THR A 9 30.36 14.32 -7.29
CA THR A 9 30.90 12.99 -7.59
C THR A 9 30.05 11.97 -6.83
N LEU A 10 29.14 11.31 -7.57
CA LEU A 10 28.31 10.23 -7.05
C LEU A 10 29.30 9.14 -6.59
N ASN A 11 29.55 9.05 -5.30
CA ASN A 11 30.24 7.92 -4.70
C ASN A 11 29.30 6.70 -4.85
N LEU A 12 29.34 6.07 -6.02
CA LEU A 12 28.58 4.88 -6.30
C LEU A 12 29.22 3.75 -5.50
N SER A 13 28.48 3.20 -4.56
CA SER A 13 28.96 2.09 -3.70
C SER A 13 28.98 0.75 -4.45
N VAL A 14 28.24 0.66 -5.58
CA VAL A 14 28.15 -0.56 -6.39
C VAL A 14 29.12 -0.43 -7.60
N PRO A 15 30.14 -1.32 -7.68
CA PRO A 15 31.06 -1.34 -8.82
C PRO A 15 30.34 -1.71 -10.13
N ILE A 16 30.73 -1.09 -11.24
CA ILE A 16 30.16 -1.37 -12.57
C ILE A 16 30.43 -2.81 -13.02
N GLU A 17 31.52 -3.40 -12.58
CA GLU A 17 31.88 -4.81 -12.82
C GLU A 17 30.82 -5.77 -12.26
N ARG A 18 30.23 -5.42 -11.13
CA ARG A 18 29.15 -6.20 -10.52
C ARG A 18 27.89 -6.14 -11.37
N LEU A 19 27.56 -4.97 -11.93
CA LEU A 19 26.40 -4.79 -12.81
C LEU A 19 26.55 -5.63 -14.07
N ALA A 20 27.70 -5.57 -14.74
CA ALA A 20 28.00 -6.36 -15.93
C ALA A 20 28.02 -7.86 -15.64
N GLY A 21 28.71 -8.26 -14.55
CA GLY A 21 28.83 -9.66 -14.16
C GLY A 21 27.48 -10.31 -13.86
N ALA A 22 26.66 -9.63 -13.06
CA ALA A 22 25.31 -10.09 -12.73
C ALA A 22 24.39 -10.13 -13.96
N TYR A 23 24.49 -9.15 -14.87
CA TYR A 23 23.77 -9.18 -16.15
C TYR A 23 24.10 -10.44 -16.95
N TYR A 24 25.38 -10.72 -17.21
CA TYR A 24 25.78 -11.89 -17.97
C TYR A 24 25.41 -13.20 -17.29
N ARG A 25 25.54 -13.29 -15.97
CA ARG A 25 25.05 -14.43 -15.20
C ARG A 25 23.57 -14.71 -15.45
N ILE A 26 22.73 -13.65 -15.43
CA ILE A 26 21.29 -13.76 -15.67
C ILE A 26 21.01 -14.20 -17.11
N GLN A 27 21.67 -13.61 -18.12
CA GLN A 27 21.47 -14.00 -19.52
C GLN A 27 21.88 -15.44 -19.78
N ARG A 28 23.02 -15.87 -19.22
CA ARG A 28 23.49 -17.24 -19.29
C ARG A 28 22.50 -18.23 -18.66
N THR A 29 22.03 -17.94 -17.46
CA THR A 29 21.10 -18.83 -16.74
C THR A 29 19.73 -18.92 -17.42
N LYS A 30 19.22 -17.83 -17.99
CA LYS A 30 18.00 -17.84 -18.81
C LYS A 30 18.08 -18.77 -20.01
N GLN A 31 19.26 -18.94 -20.57
CA GLN A 31 19.52 -19.84 -21.70
C GLN A 31 19.93 -21.26 -21.26
N ASN A 32 19.86 -21.57 -19.95
CA ASN A 32 20.28 -22.85 -19.37
C ASN A 32 21.74 -23.21 -19.67
N ILE A 33 22.62 -22.23 -19.94
CA ILE A 33 24.05 -22.46 -20.18
C ILE A 33 24.77 -22.52 -18.81
N SER A 34 25.49 -23.63 -18.55
CA SER A 34 26.27 -23.76 -17.32
C SER A 34 27.51 -22.87 -17.36
N LEU A 35 27.99 -22.44 -16.16
CA LEU A 35 29.23 -21.66 -16.05
C LEU A 35 30.42 -22.41 -16.68
N SER A 36 30.46 -23.72 -16.52
CA SER A 36 31.52 -24.57 -17.11
C SER A 36 31.45 -24.61 -18.63
N CYS A 37 30.27 -24.64 -19.22
CA CYS A 37 30.06 -24.61 -20.67
C CYS A 37 30.57 -23.27 -21.24
N LEU A 38 30.10 -22.13 -20.68
CA LEU A 38 30.52 -20.83 -21.16
C LEU A 38 32.05 -20.64 -21.00
N ALA A 39 32.63 -21.06 -19.87
CA ALA A 39 34.08 -20.99 -19.67
C ALA A 39 34.87 -21.80 -20.71
N LYS A 40 34.37 -22.99 -21.10
CA LYS A 40 35.00 -23.81 -22.13
C LYS A 40 34.95 -23.12 -23.50
N GLU A 41 33.83 -22.55 -23.89
CA GLU A 41 33.68 -21.82 -25.14
C GLU A 41 34.58 -20.60 -25.23
N LEU A 42 34.69 -19.85 -24.10
CA LEU A 42 35.58 -18.71 -23.97
C LEU A 42 37.06 -19.07 -23.79
N ARG A 43 37.40 -20.38 -23.71
CA ARG A 43 38.76 -20.90 -23.42
C ARG A 43 39.38 -20.28 -22.17
N MET A 44 38.59 -20.11 -21.10
CA MET A 44 39.05 -19.51 -19.84
C MET A 44 38.77 -20.43 -18.65
N ASN A 45 39.45 -20.10 -17.54
CA ASN A 45 39.27 -20.81 -16.28
C ASN A 45 37.87 -20.51 -15.71
N LYS A 46 37.15 -21.55 -15.29
CA LYS A 46 35.81 -21.42 -14.68
C LYS A 46 35.81 -20.51 -13.44
N GLY A 47 36.86 -20.56 -12.60
CA GLY A 47 37.02 -19.69 -11.43
C GLY A 47 37.13 -18.22 -11.82
N PHE A 48 37.90 -17.93 -12.88
CA PHE A 48 38.04 -16.57 -13.38
C PHE A 48 36.68 -16.03 -13.91
N LEU A 49 35.93 -16.84 -14.69
CA LEU A 49 34.60 -16.44 -15.15
C LEU A 49 33.63 -16.27 -13.99
N SER A 50 33.71 -17.10 -12.95
CA SER A 50 32.92 -16.92 -11.72
C SER A 50 33.22 -15.60 -11.03
N ASP A 51 34.51 -15.22 -10.96
CA ASP A 51 34.91 -13.94 -10.37
C ASP A 51 34.37 -12.74 -11.16
N LEU A 52 34.34 -12.84 -12.49
CA LEU A 52 33.72 -11.83 -13.36
C LEU A 52 32.22 -11.73 -13.12
N GLU A 53 31.47 -12.86 -13.14
CA GLU A 53 30.02 -12.88 -12.91
C GLU A 53 29.64 -12.37 -11.50
N ASN A 54 30.55 -12.46 -10.54
CA ASN A 54 30.35 -11.93 -9.18
C ASN A 54 30.89 -10.50 -8.97
N GLY A 55 31.41 -9.87 -10.05
CA GLY A 55 31.94 -8.50 -9.99
C GLY A 55 33.20 -8.34 -9.15
N LYS A 56 33.97 -9.40 -8.99
CA LYS A 56 35.27 -9.38 -8.25
C LYS A 56 36.44 -8.97 -9.13
N ARG A 57 36.26 -8.95 -10.43
CA ARG A 57 37.28 -8.62 -11.44
C ARG A 57 36.71 -7.75 -12.55
N HIS A 58 37.58 -6.93 -13.14
CA HIS A 58 37.26 -6.18 -14.37
C HIS A 58 37.17 -7.12 -15.58
N PHE A 59 36.26 -6.82 -16.49
CA PHE A 59 36.18 -7.52 -17.76
C PHE A 59 37.34 -7.10 -18.66
N PRO A 60 38.16 -8.04 -19.13
CA PRO A 60 39.21 -7.72 -20.10
C PRO A 60 38.63 -7.14 -21.36
N ASN A 61 39.43 -6.28 -22.05
CA ASN A 61 39.02 -5.66 -23.29
C ASN A 61 38.59 -6.72 -24.33
N GLY A 62 37.43 -6.52 -24.95
CA GLY A 62 36.87 -7.41 -25.95
C GLY A 62 36.16 -8.65 -25.41
N LEU A 63 36.26 -8.97 -24.11
CA LEU A 63 35.60 -10.16 -23.55
C LEU A 63 34.08 -10.03 -23.57
N CYS A 64 33.53 -8.84 -23.30
CA CYS A 64 32.09 -8.62 -23.40
C CYS A 64 31.56 -8.99 -24.79
N LYS A 65 32.24 -8.59 -25.86
CA LYS A 65 31.84 -8.96 -27.24
C LYS A 65 31.87 -10.46 -27.50
N GLN A 66 32.83 -11.17 -26.90
CA GLN A 66 32.92 -12.64 -27.03
C GLN A 66 31.76 -13.33 -26.29
N ILE A 67 31.43 -12.86 -25.07
CA ILE A 67 30.29 -13.37 -24.30
C ILE A 67 28.99 -13.06 -25.05
N ASP A 68 28.85 -11.83 -25.57
CA ASP A 68 27.67 -11.41 -26.34
C ASP A 68 27.46 -12.31 -27.59
N SER A 69 28.53 -12.67 -28.28
CA SER A 69 28.45 -13.57 -29.41
C SER A 69 27.95 -14.97 -29.05
N ILE A 70 28.35 -15.48 -27.86
CA ILE A 70 27.92 -16.81 -27.38
C ILE A 70 26.50 -16.78 -26.85
N LEU A 71 26.16 -15.72 -26.05
CA LEU A 71 24.86 -15.58 -25.42
C LEU A 71 23.83 -14.91 -26.31
N ASN A 72 24.19 -14.54 -27.54
CA ASN A 72 23.33 -13.78 -28.46
C ASN A 72 22.74 -12.52 -27.78
N THR A 73 23.60 -11.77 -27.08
CA THR A 73 23.28 -10.51 -26.42
C THR A 73 24.06 -9.37 -27.08
N ASN A 74 23.77 -8.13 -26.68
CA ASN A 74 24.48 -6.94 -27.14
C ASN A 74 24.63 -5.96 -25.98
N PHE A 75 25.57 -6.26 -25.07
CA PHE A 75 25.75 -5.46 -23.86
C PHE A 75 26.39 -4.11 -24.20
N ASN A 76 25.68 -3.04 -23.87
CA ASN A 76 26.16 -1.68 -24.05
C ASN A 76 26.95 -1.21 -22.80
N THR A 77 28.23 -0.93 -22.99
CA THR A 77 29.13 -0.47 -21.95
C THR A 77 29.06 1.05 -21.69
N ASN A 78 28.08 1.75 -22.29
CA ASN A 78 27.91 3.19 -22.05
C ASN A 78 27.36 3.40 -20.64
N TYR A 79 28.17 4.01 -19.79
CA TYR A 79 27.83 4.33 -18.41
C TYR A 79 26.76 5.43 -18.29
N ASP A 80 26.65 6.32 -19.29
CA ASP A 80 25.64 7.38 -19.30
C ASP A 80 24.21 6.84 -19.26
N LEU A 81 23.98 5.64 -19.83
CA LEU A 81 22.68 4.97 -19.77
C LEU A 81 22.30 4.61 -18.31
N TYR A 82 23.27 4.24 -17.49
CA TYR A 82 23.02 3.95 -16.07
C TYR A 82 22.64 5.24 -15.31
N ILE A 83 23.39 6.32 -15.51
CA ILE A 83 23.10 7.62 -14.90
C ILE A 83 21.72 8.13 -15.35
N LEU A 84 21.41 8.01 -16.66
CA LEU A 84 20.13 8.42 -17.21
C LEU A 84 18.96 7.60 -16.62
N SER A 85 19.13 6.29 -16.50
CA SER A 85 18.09 5.42 -15.92
C SER A 85 17.83 5.72 -14.45
N ARG A 86 18.87 6.01 -13.68
CA ARG A 86 18.72 6.49 -12.30
C ARG A 86 17.95 7.81 -12.25
N LYS A 87 18.28 8.76 -13.12
CA LYS A 87 17.57 10.03 -13.22
C LYS A 87 16.08 9.80 -13.51
N TYR A 88 15.73 8.95 -14.47
CA TYR A 88 14.34 8.60 -14.76
C TYR A 88 13.64 7.96 -13.56
N LEU A 89 14.31 7.05 -12.84
CA LEU A 89 13.74 6.43 -11.65
C LEU A 89 13.36 7.48 -10.60
N TYR A 90 14.24 8.45 -10.33
CA TYR A 90 13.96 9.51 -9.36
C TYR A 90 12.87 10.45 -9.85
N GLU A 91 12.91 10.88 -11.11
CA GLU A 91 11.90 11.77 -11.68
C GLU A 91 10.50 11.12 -11.66
N ILE A 92 10.41 9.82 -11.97
CA ILE A 92 9.16 9.07 -11.88
C ILE A 92 8.65 9.04 -10.43
N PHE A 93 9.54 8.71 -9.48
CA PHE A 93 9.15 8.64 -8.06
C PHE A 93 8.77 10.02 -7.50
N GLU A 94 9.50 11.08 -7.88
CA GLU A 94 9.17 12.46 -7.51
C GLU A 94 7.81 12.88 -8.07
N ASN A 95 7.55 12.63 -9.36
CA ASN A 95 6.26 12.93 -9.96
C ASN A 95 5.11 12.12 -9.32
N PHE A 96 5.39 10.88 -8.90
CA PHE A 96 4.44 10.09 -8.12
C PHE A 96 4.19 10.69 -6.73
N PHE A 97 5.24 11.14 -6.06
CA PHE A 97 5.11 11.83 -4.77
C PHE A 97 4.26 13.09 -4.87
N PHE A 98 4.36 13.84 -5.98
CA PHE A 98 3.57 15.05 -6.24
C PHE A 98 2.28 14.82 -7.04
N GLU A 99 1.87 13.57 -7.28
CA GLU A 99 0.63 13.19 -8.00
C GLU A 99 0.54 13.71 -9.44
N ARG A 100 1.69 13.91 -10.11
CA ARG A 100 1.81 14.43 -11.48
C ARG A 100 1.74 13.28 -12.50
N GLN A 101 0.55 12.72 -12.70
CA GLN A 101 0.36 11.52 -13.54
C GLN A 101 0.82 11.72 -14.99
N GLN A 102 0.52 12.87 -15.60
CA GLN A 102 0.89 13.14 -17.00
C GLN A 102 2.42 13.15 -17.17
N SER A 103 3.16 13.77 -16.26
CA SER A 103 4.62 13.80 -16.31
C SER A 103 5.24 12.39 -16.25
N ILE A 104 4.62 11.48 -15.48
CA ILE A 104 5.06 10.08 -15.41
C ILE A 104 4.88 9.41 -16.78
N LEU A 105 3.73 9.59 -17.43
CA LEU A 105 3.45 9.01 -18.75
C LEU A 105 4.40 9.55 -19.83
N ASP A 106 4.74 10.82 -19.77
CA ASP A 106 5.66 11.44 -20.73
C ASP A 106 7.09 10.89 -20.57
N ILE A 107 7.55 10.66 -19.34
CA ILE A 107 8.85 10.01 -19.08
C ILE A 107 8.85 8.58 -19.65
N TYR A 108 7.77 7.81 -19.48
CA TYR A 108 7.70 6.46 -20.04
C TYR A 108 7.75 6.43 -21.56
N LYS A 109 7.13 7.37 -22.26
CA LYS A 109 7.25 7.48 -23.72
C LYS A 109 8.70 7.64 -24.16
N ILE A 110 9.47 8.51 -23.48
CA ILE A 110 10.90 8.72 -23.77
C ILE A 110 11.70 7.43 -23.52
N ILE A 111 11.39 6.72 -22.43
CA ILE A 111 12.07 5.46 -22.08
C ILE A 111 11.83 4.38 -23.13
N GLN A 112 10.61 4.25 -23.66
CA GLN A 112 10.25 3.24 -24.65
C GLN A 112 11.10 3.34 -25.92
N GLU A 113 11.49 4.53 -26.35
CA GLU A 113 12.35 4.74 -27.53
C GLU A 113 13.76 4.16 -27.35
N SER A 114 14.26 4.09 -26.12
CA SER A 114 15.63 3.63 -25.80
C SER A 114 15.66 2.33 -24.97
N GLU A 115 14.53 1.68 -24.75
CA GLU A 115 14.40 0.54 -23.85
C GLU A 115 15.40 -0.57 -24.13
N ASN A 116 15.54 -0.99 -25.39
CA ASN A 116 16.46 -2.07 -25.77
C ASN A 116 17.93 -1.76 -25.43
N ASN A 117 18.34 -0.50 -25.51
CA ASN A 117 19.69 -0.09 -25.14
C ASN A 117 19.88 -0.11 -23.62
N ILE A 118 18.84 0.28 -22.87
CA ILE A 118 18.86 0.36 -21.41
C ILE A 118 18.91 -1.04 -20.80
N ILE A 119 18.03 -1.96 -21.22
CA ILE A 119 17.95 -3.31 -20.66
C ILE A 119 19.20 -4.15 -20.95
N ASN A 120 19.99 -3.79 -21.95
CA ASN A 120 21.23 -4.45 -22.31
C ASN A 120 22.46 -3.62 -21.90
N SER A 121 22.44 -3.02 -20.72
CA SER A 121 23.50 -2.15 -20.21
C SER A 121 23.70 -2.28 -18.70
N TYR A 122 24.60 -1.48 -18.13
CA TYR A 122 24.76 -1.30 -16.68
C TYR A 122 23.46 -0.87 -15.97
N ALA A 123 22.51 -0.30 -16.72
CA ALA A 123 21.23 0.15 -16.18
C ALA A 123 20.21 -0.97 -15.94
N TYR A 124 20.51 -2.21 -16.29
CA TYR A 124 19.57 -3.34 -16.26
C TYR A 124 18.77 -3.43 -14.95
N PHE A 125 19.43 -3.39 -13.79
CA PHE A 125 18.78 -3.55 -12.49
C PHE A 125 17.97 -2.31 -12.09
N THR A 126 18.51 -1.11 -12.27
CA THR A 126 17.80 0.16 -12.07
C THR A 126 16.54 0.21 -12.92
N PHE A 127 16.67 -0.21 -14.18
CA PHE A 127 15.54 -0.23 -15.10
C PHE A 127 14.46 -1.24 -14.71
N LYS A 128 14.82 -2.35 -14.05
CA LYS A 128 13.83 -3.26 -13.47
C LYS A 128 12.95 -2.59 -12.41
N ILE A 129 13.48 -1.64 -11.63
CA ILE A 129 12.67 -0.84 -10.71
C ILE A 129 11.73 0.11 -11.47
N VAL A 130 12.20 0.70 -12.57
CA VAL A 130 11.33 1.51 -13.45
C VAL A 130 10.20 0.67 -14.04
N GLN A 131 10.50 -0.56 -14.52
CA GLN A 131 9.48 -1.50 -15.00
C GLN A 131 8.52 -1.94 -13.88
N LEU A 132 9.01 -2.15 -12.64
CA LEU A 132 8.17 -2.45 -11.49
C LEU A 132 7.13 -1.34 -11.28
N PHE A 133 7.56 -0.08 -11.30
CA PHE A 133 6.64 1.05 -11.19
C PHE A 133 5.60 1.07 -12.32
N TYR A 134 6.03 0.80 -13.57
CA TYR A 134 5.14 0.73 -14.73
C TYR A 134 4.04 -0.32 -14.53
N TYR A 135 4.41 -1.56 -14.17
CA TYR A 135 3.45 -2.63 -13.92
C TYR A 135 2.57 -2.38 -12.70
N LEU A 136 3.08 -1.66 -11.69
CA LEU A 136 2.32 -1.32 -10.50
C LEU A 136 1.25 -0.24 -10.77
N ARG A 137 1.55 0.76 -11.60
CA ARG A 137 0.73 1.97 -11.69
C ARG A 137 0.00 2.14 -13.02
N ILE A 138 0.54 1.61 -14.10
CA ILE A 138 0.04 1.84 -15.46
C ILE A 138 -0.61 0.58 -16.01
N GLU A 139 0.14 -0.50 -16.17
CA GLU A 139 -0.37 -1.75 -16.75
C GLU A 139 -1.14 -2.61 -15.73
N LYS A 140 -0.83 -2.49 -14.43
CA LYS A 140 -1.44 -3.27 -13.33
C LYS A 140 -1.26 -4.79 -13.54
N ASN A 141 -0.03 -5.23 -13.71
CA ASN A 141 0.33 -6.62 -14.00
C ASN A 141 1.06 -7.27 -12.82
N ASN A 142 0.32 -7.91 -11.93
CA ASN A 142 0.85 -8.51 -10.70
C ASN A 142 1.87 -9.62 -10.96
N SER A 143 1.70 -10.43 -12.02
CA SER A 143 2.64 -11.50 -12.34
C SER A 143 4.01 -10.95 -12.72
N LYS A 144 4.08 -9.85 -13.46
CA LYS A 144 5.32 -9.17 -13.81
C LYS A 144 5.99 -8.52 -12.60
N ILE A 145 5.21 -8.01 -11.66
CA ILE A 145 5.72 -7.47 -10.39
C ILE A 145 6.44 -8.57 -9.59
N ILE A 146 5.82 -9.74 -9.43
CA ILE A 146 6.39 -10.89 -8.71
C ILE A 146 7.66 -11.41 -9.40
N GLU A 147 7.68 -11.46 -10.74
CA GLU A 147 8.87 -11.84 -11.52
C GLU A 147 10.04 -10.88 -11.26
N ILE A 148 9.78 -9.57 -11.26
CA ILE A 148 10.79 -8.54 -10.99
C ILE A 148 11.25 -8.60 -9.52
N GLU A 149 10.33 -8.81 -8.58
CA GLU A 149 10.66 -8.98 -7.17
C GLU A 149 11.61 -10.16 -6.96
N ALA A 150 11.31 -11.32 -7.52
CA ALA A 150 12.18 -12.50 -7.43
C ALA A 150 13.57 -12.23 -8.02
N LEU A 151 13.66 -11.53 -9.15
CA LEU A 151 14.92 -11.16 -9.80
C LEU A 151 15.73 -10.20 -8.92
N LEU A 152 15.13 -9.12 -8.43
CA LEU A 152 15.83 -8.08 -7.68
C LEU A 152 16.23 -8.56 -6.28
N ASN A 153 15.41 -9.37 -5.60
CA ASN A 153 15.75 -9.95 -4.30
C ASN A 153 17.01 -10.82 -4.35
N GLN A 154 17.26 -11.50 -5.48
CA GLN A 154 18.49 -12.27 -5.70
C GLN A 154 19.71 -11.41 -6.07
N ASN A 155 19.51 -10.13 -6.40
CA ASN A 155 20.53 -9.25 -6.93
C ASN A 155 20.54 -7.87 -6.25
N LEU A 156 20.11 -7.77 -4.98
CA LEU A 156 20.08 -6.50 -4.23
C LEU A 156 21.44 -5.80 -4.17
N ASN A 157 22.52 -6.58 -4.19
CA ASN A 157 23.88 -6.06 -4.22
C ASN A 157 24.27 -5.36 -5.53
N CYS A 158 23.39 -5.38 -6.54
CA CYS A 158 23.52 -4.63 -7.79
C CYS A 158 22.77 -3.29 -7.76
N LEU A 159 22.15 -2.92 -6.63
CA LEU A 159 21.42 -1.67 -6.44
C LEU A 159 22.13 -0.78 -5.42
N GLN A 160 22.05 0.53 -5.62
CA GLN A 160 22.46 1.51 -4.62
C GLN A 160 21.42 1.55 -3.48
N SER A 161 21.81 2.02 -2.29
CA SER A 161 20.91 2.08 -1.12
C SER A 161 19.61 2.87 -1.39
N ASP A 162 19.73 3.96 -2.12
CA ASP A 162 18.59 4.80 -2.51
C ASP A 162 17.67 4.10 -3.54
N GLU A 163 18.22 3.32 -4.47
CA GLU A 163 17.45 2.48 -5.39
C GLU A 163 16.73 1.35 -4.64
N ILE A 164 17.39 0.71 -3.66
CA ILE A 164 16.79 -0.30 -2.77
C ILE A 164 15.64 0.33 -1.97
N SER A 165 15.80 1.56 -1.49
CA SER A 165 14.76 2.26 -0.77
C SER A 165 13.52 2.48 -1.64
N ILE A 166 13.67 2.97 -2.88
CA ILE A 166 12.57 3.12 -3.82
C ILE A 166 11.93 1.76 -4.13
N TYR A 167 12.74 0.74 -4.40
CA TYR A 167 12.27 -0.62 -4.68
C TYR A 167 11.39 -1.16 -3.54
N TYR A 168 11.84 -1.09 -2.30
CA TYR A 168 11.06 -1.54 -1.15
C TYR A 168 9.81 -0.69 -0.92
N SER A 169 9.87 0.64 -1.15
CA SER A 169 8.68 1.50 -1.09
C SER A 169 7.61 1.06 -2.09
N LEU A 170 8.01 0.74 -3.33
CA LEU A 170 7.08 0.26 -4.36
C LEU A 170 6.49 -1.12 -4.02
N LEU A 171 7.28 -2.04 -3.45
CA LEU A 171 6.76 -3.32 -2.96
C LEU A 171 5.79 -3.13 -1.81
N GLY A 172 6.09 -2.24 -0.86
CA GLY A 172 5.15 -1.90 0.21
C GLY A 172 3.80 -1.43 -0.33
N ILE A 173 3.79 -0.59 -1.36
CA ILE A 173 2.56 -0.15 -2.04
C ILE A 173 1.85 -1.31 -2.74
N PHE A 174 2.60 -2.20 -3.41
CA PHE A 174 2.05 -3.38 -4.07
C PHE A 174 1.36 -4.32 -3.09
N TYR A 175 2.06 -4.71 -2.03
CA TYR A 175 1.51 -5.64 -1.03
C TYR A 175 0.32 -5.06 -0.27
N LYS A 176 0.31 -3.74 -0.02
CA LYS A 176 -0.82 -3.06 0.58
C LYS A 176 -2.06 -3.08 -0.33
N ARG A 177 -1.89 -2.64 -1.58
CA ARG A 177 -3.04 -2.34 -2.46
C ARG A 177 -3.52 -3.53 -3.26
N ASP A 178 -2.60 -4.32 -3.82
CA ASP A 178 -2.94 -5.35 -4.81
C ASP A 178 -2.96 -6.77 -4.21
N VAL A 179 -2.27 -6.97 -3.09
CA VAL A 179 -2.24 -8.26 -2.35
C VAL A 179 -3.03 -8.19 -1.04
N ALA A 180 -3.41 -6.99 -0.60
CA ALA A 180 -4.12 -6.72 0.65
C ALA A 180 -3.42 -7.33 1.89
N SER A 181 -2.08 -7.31 1.91
CA SER A 181 -1.26 -7.84 3.01
C SER A 181 -0.54 -6.73 3.75
N ASN A 182 -1.21 -6.12 4.73
CA ASN A 182 -0.70 -5.00 5.51
C ASN A 182 0.57 -5.33 6.32
N HIS A 183 0.71 -6.58 6.81
CA HIS A 183 1.91 -6.99 7.53
C HIS A 183 3.15 -7.03 6.63
N ILE A 184 3.01 -7.55 5.40
CA ILE A 184 4.11 -7.56 4.42
C ILE A 184 4.42 -6.14 3.96
N ALA A 185 3.38 -5.34 3.72
CA ALA A 185 3.54 -3.93 3.34
C ALA A 185 4.30 -3.13 4.40
N LEU A 186 3.95 -3.32 5.70
CA LEU A 186 4.64 -2.72 6.84
C LEU A 186 6.13 -3.06 6.83
N ASP A 187 6.48 -4.35 6.68
CA ASP A 187 7.87 -4.81 6.64
C ASP A 187 8.66 -4.12 5.50
N TYR A 188 8.09 -4.05 4.30
CA TYR A 188 8.74 -3.37 3.17
C TYR A 188 8.91 -1.86 3.39
N PHE A 189 7.93 -1.16 3.94
CA PHE A 189 8.08 0.27 4.26
C PHE A 189 9.16 0.52 5.33
N LEU A 190 9.23 -0.33 6.35
CA LEU A 190 10.27 -0.24 7.37
C LEU A 190 11.67 -0.53 6.78
N LYS A 191 11.82 -1.57 5.95
CA LYS A 191 13.07 -1.83 5.22
C LYS A 191 13.47 -0.66 4.32
N SER A 192 12.52 -0.06 3.61
CA SER A 192 12.76 1.12 2.79
C SER A 192 13.29 2.30 3.63
N ASN A 193 12.68 2.56 4.78
CA ASN A 193 13.09 3.64 5.69
C ASN A 193 14.51 3.45 6.23
N MET A 194 14.96 2.21 6.41
CA MET A 194 16.34 1.91 6.84
C MET A 194 17.39 2.21 5.76
N MET A 195 17.00 2.28 4.49
CA MET A 195 17.89 2.47 3.34
C MET A 195 17.94 3.92 2.84
N CYS A 196 17.10 4.83 3.33
CA CYS A 196 17.04 6.22 2.88
C CYS A 196 17.23 7.22 4.02
N ASN A 197 17.56 8.45 3.63
CA ASN A 197 17.64 9.56 4.56
C ASN A 197 16.21 9.97 4.99
N SER A 198 16.03 10.30 6.28
CA SER A 198 14.75 10.74 6.85
C SER A 198 14.21 12.07 6.25
N SER A 199 15.05 12.83 5.57
CA SER A 199 14.65 14.03 4.81
C SER A 199 14.30 13.76 3.34
N SER A 200 14.35 12.51 2.89
CA SER A 200 14.07 12.15 1.50
C SER A 200 12.56 12.09 1.20
N ILE A 201 12.21 12.28 -0.08
CA ILE A 201 10.82 12.10 -0.54
C ILE A 201 10.35 10.64 -0.39
N VAL A 202 11.28 9.66 -0.46
CA VAL A 202 10.98 8.24 -0.28
C VAL A 202 10.54 7.99 1.17
N TYR A 203 11.30 8.49 2.13
CA TYR A 203 10.93 8.39 3.54
C TYR A 203 9.57 9.06 3.81
N SER A 204 9.36 10.26 3.28
CA SER A 204 8.12 11.01 3.43
C SER A 204 6.92 10.25 2.84
N MET A 205 7.12 9.60 1.67
CA MET A 205 6.10 8.76 1.05
C MET A 205 5.78 7.52 1.89
N ASN A 206 6.80 6.87 2.44
CA ASN A 206 6.61 5.70 3.30
C ASN A 206 5.83 6.05 4.58
N ILE A 207 6.18 7.17 5.25
CA ILE A 207 5.43 7.64 6.44
C ILE A 207 3.98 7.92 6.08
N PHE A 208 3.72 8.53 4.91
CA PHE A 208 2.36 8.74 4.40
C PHE A 208 1.60 7.42 4.20
N GLN A 209 2.23 6.41 3.58
CA GLN A 209 1.60 5.10 3.36
C GLN A 209 1.37 4.33 4.66
N LEU A 210 2.25 4.48 5.64
CA LEU A 210 2.14 3.82 6.95
C LEU A 210 0.91 4.28 7.75
N ILE A 211 0.32 5.44 7.47
CA ILE A 211 -0.91 5.90 8.11
C ILE A 211 -2.03 4.87 7.90
N SER A 212 -2.32 4.55 6.64
CA SER A 212 -3.38 3.60 6.31
C SER A 212 -3.00 2.15 6.66
N VAL A 213 -1.72 1.78 6.57
CA VAL A 213 -1.26 0.45 7.01
C VAL A 213 -1.55 0.24 8.50
N TYR A 214 -1.22 1.22 9.36
CA TYR A 214 -1.51 1.11 10.79
C TYR A 214 -3.01 1.18 11.09
N ALA A 215 -3.77 2.02 10.38
CA ALA A 215 -5.22 2.06 10.52
C ALA A 215 -5.86 0.71 10.19
N GLU A 216 -5.50 0.12 9.05
CA GLU A 216 -5.99 -1.19 8.61
C GLU A 216 -5.49 -2.37 9.47
N LEU A 217 -4.39 -2.20 10.23
CA LEU A 217 -3.93 -3.14 11.25
C LEU A 217 -4.59 -2.93 12.62
N ASN A 218 -5.63 -2.10 12.71
CA ASN A 218 -6.31 -1.72 13.96
C ASN A 218 -5.35 -1.12 15.01
N GLN A 219 -4.44 -0.25 14.55
CA GLN A 219 -3.46 0.47 15.39
C GLN A 219 -3.66 2.00 15.28
N PRO A 220 -4.82 2.52 15.70
CA PRO A 220 -5.19 3.92 15.44
C PRO A 220 -4.24 4.93 16.13
N THR A 221 -3.65 4.58 17.27
CA THR A 221 -2.65 5.43 17.94
C THR A 221 -1.42 5.63 17.08
N LEU A 222 -0.88 4.55 16.48
CA LEU A 222 0.27 4.65 15.57
C LEU A 222 -0.11 5.35 14.28
N ALA A 223 -1.29 5.09 13.73
CA ALA A 223 -1.80 5.80 12.56
C ALA A 223 -1.87 7.33 12.81
N TYR A 224 -2.40 7.74 13.97
CA TYR A 224 -2.45 9.15 14.36
C TYR A 224 -1.06 9.79 14.49
N GLU A 225 -0.12 9.09 15.13
CA GLU A 225 1.28 9.53 15.22
C GLU A 225 1.88 9.73 13.81
N LYS A 226 1.62 8.81 12.87
CA LYS A 226 2.11 8.94 11.48
C LYS A 226 1.41 10.08 10.73
N CYS A 227 0.15 10.43 11.04
CA CYS A 227 -0.49 11.62 10.49
C CYS A 227 0.28 12.91 10.86
N ILE A 228 0.62 13.07 12.14
CA ILE A 228 1.38 14.24 12.61
C ILE A 228 2.75 14.32 11.92
N PHE A 229 3.48 13.21 11.91
CA PHE A 229 4.80 13.13 11.27
C PHE A 229 4.74 13.40 9.78
N SER A 230 3.78 12.77 9.08
CA SER A 230 3.60 12.92 7.64
C SER A 230 3.32 14.38 7.26
N LYS A 231 2.46 15.08 7.99
CA LYS A 231 2.19 16.52 7.73
C LYS A 231 3.43 17.38 7.83
N ALA A 232 4.29 17.14 8.81
CA ALA A 232 5.55 17.87 8.95
C ALA A 232 6.48 17.64 7.75
N LEU A 233 6.65 16.39 7.32
CA LEU A 233 7.47 16.01 6.17
C LEU A 233 6.91 16.54 4.85
N LEU A 234 5.60 16.43 4.65
CA LEU A 234 4.94 16.94 3.43
C LEU A 234 5.05 18.47 3.32
N LYS A 235 4.95 19.20 4.44
CA LYS A 235 5.21 20.66 4.49
C LYS A 235 6.65 20.98 4.10
N GLN A 236 7.62 20.23 4.60
CA GLN A 236 9.04 20.41 4.26
C GLN A 236 9.29 20.27 2.75
N HIS A 237 8.54 19.39 2.08
CA HIS A 237 8.60 19.18 0.63
C HIS A 237 7.61 20.03 -0.17
N ASN A 238 6.82 20.91 0.45
CA ASN A 238 5.77 21.71 -0.19
C ASN A 238 4.70 20.86 -0.92
N ASN A 239 4.42 19.66 -0.42
CA ASN A 239 3.39 18.77 -0.97
C ASN A 239 2.04 18.99 -0.27
N TYR A 240 1.39 20.10 -0.57
CA TYR A 240 0.13 20.49 0.08
C TYR A 240 -1.06 19.63 -0.33
N SER A 241 -1.05 19.07 -1.54
CA SER A 241 -2.12 18.18 -2.01
C SER A 241 -2.27 16.95 -1.11
N ARG A 242 -1.17 16.30 -0.74
CA ARG A 242 -1.20 15.15 0.18
C ARG A 242 -1.52 15.52 1.62
N ILE A 243 -1.27 16.75 2.07
CA ILE A 243 -1.62 17.18 3.42
C ILE A 243 -3.12 17.06 3.64
N ILE A 244 -3.94 17.42 2.66
CA ILE A 244 -5.40 17.28 2.73
C ILE A 244 -5.81 15.81 2.93
N THR A 245 -5.16 14.90 2.21
CA THR A 245 -5.39 13.45 2.39
C THR A 245 -5.01 13.00 3.80
N VAL A 246 -3.89 13.50 4.34
CA VAL A 246 -3.49 13.21 5.74
C VAL A 246 -4.48 13.79 6.74
N ASP A 247 -5.02 14.99 6.50
CA ASP A 247 -6.04 15.57 7.36
C ASP A 247 -7.32 14.71 7.40
N MET A 248 -7.72 14.10 6.27
CA MET A 248 -8.82 13.15 6.25
C MET A 248 -8.49 11.85 7.01
N PHE A 249 -7.29 11.28 6.84
CA PHE A 249 -6.84 10.12 7.62
C PHE A 249 -6.76 10.44 9.12
N GLU A 250 -6.33 11.64 9.49
CA GLU A 250 -6.33 12.07 10.89
C GLU A 250 -7.76 12.07 11.47
N CYS A 251 -8.75 12.52 10.70
CA CYS A 251 -10.15 12.48 11.15
C CYS A 251 -10.64 11.05 11.34
N ILE A 252 -10.34 10.14 10.41
CA ILE A 252 -10.67 8.70 10.53
C ILE A 252 -10.01 8.12 11.78
N THR A 253 -8.72 8.39 12.00
CA THR A 253 -8.02 7.86 13.18
C THR A 253 -8.54 8.42 14.48
N LEU A 254 -8.95 9.70 14.54
CA LEU A 254 -9.63 10.30 15.69
C LEU A 254 -10.98 9.61 15.98
N THR A 255 -11.75 9.32 14.93
CA THR A 255 -13.01 8.57 15.06
C THR A 255 -12.75 7.17 15.65
N ASN A 256 -11.75 6.45 15.15
CA ASN A 256 -11.39 5.11 15.65
C ASN A 256 -10.81 5.14 17.09
N LEU A 257 -10.29 6.29 17.53
CA LEU A 257 -9.87 6.53 18.93
C LEU A 257 -11.02 6.95 19.84
N GLY A 258 -12.23 7.11 19.32
CA GLY A 258 -13.40 7.58 20.08
C GLY A 258 -13.46 9.09 20.29
N LEU A 259 -12.57 9.86 19.66
CA LEU A 259 -12.52 11.33 19.71
C LEU A 259 -13.46 11.93 18.65
N TYR A 260 -14.76 11.62 18.79
CA TYR A 260 -15.77 11.90 17.75
C TYR A 260 -15.97 13.38 17.48
N ASN A 261 -15.98 14.22 18.53
CA ASN A 261 -16.22 15.65 18.39
C ASN A 261 -15.06 16.32 17.63
N GLU A 262 -13.82 16.01 18.01
CA GLU A 262 -12.63 16.53 17.35
C GLU A 262 -12.54 16.13 15.89
N SER A 263 -12.87 14.87 15.59
CA SER A 263 -12.94 14.37 14.23
C SER A 263 -13.99 15.12 13.40
N LYS A 264 -15.21 15.24 13.93
CA LYS A 264 -16.33 15.92 13.26
C LYS A 264 -16.01 17.39 12.97
N GLU A 265 -15.48 18.14 13.96
CA GLU A 265 -15.09 19.53 13.76
C GLU A 265 -14.05 19.70 12.66
N LYS A 266 -13.04 18.82 12.62
CA LYS A 266 -12.03 18.82 11.55
C LYS A 266 -12.63 18.49 10.19
N LEU A 267 -13.49 17.47 10.07
CA LEU A 267 -14.17 17.12 8.82
C LEU A 267 -15.03 18.27 8.31
N LEU A 268 -15.80 18.92 9.17
CA LEU A 268 -16.60 20.11 8.80
C LEU A 268 -15.73 21.29 8.36
N LYS A 269 -14.57 21.47 8.99
CA LYS A 269 -13.61 22.50 8.57
C LYS A 269 -13.02 22.19 7.19
N ILE A 270 -12.66 20.92 6.91
CA ILE A 270 -12.21 20.50 5.57
C ILE A 270 -13.33 20.74 4.55
N LEU A 271 -14.56 20.34 4.88
CA LEU A 271 -15.73 20.53 4.01
C LEU A 271 -15.99 22.00 3.70
N SER A 272 -15.90 22.91 4.70
CA SER A 272 -16.07 24.34 4.49
C SER A 272 -14.99 24.96 3.60
N SER A 273 -13.78 24.39 3.61
CA SER A 273 -12.68 24.78 2.74
C SER A 273 -12.82 24.19 1.32
N ALA A 274 -13.64 23.14 1.15
CA ALA A 274 -13.87 22.44 -0.11
C ALA A 274 -14.72 23.23 -1.14
N ASN A 275 -15.33 24.33 -0.72
CA ASN A 275 -16.05 25.25 -1.64
C ASN A 275 -15.11 25.99 -2.61
N ASN A 276 -13.79 25.80 -2.49
CA ASN A 276 -12.80 26.18 -3.50
C ASN A 276 -12.53 24.95 -4.40
N ASP A 277 -12.49 25.14 -5.72
CA ASP A 277 -12.38 24.12 -6.79
C ASP A 277 -11.43 22.93 -6.54
N TYR A 278 -10.52 23.05 -5.59
CA TYR A 278 -9.48 22.06 -5.30
C TYR A 278 -9.94 20.87 -4.44
N LEU A 279 -11.11 20.93 -3.78
CA LEU A 279 -11.60 19.89 -2.87
C LEU A 279 -12.97 19.34 -3.27
N SER A 280 -13.60 19.92 -4.29
CA SER A 280 -14.95 19.52 -4.74
C SER A 280 -15.03 18.02 -5.12
N TYR A 281 -13.91 17.42 -5.56
CA TYR A 281 -13.84 16.02 -5.95
C TYR A 281 -13.70 15.02 -4.77
N ARG A 282 -13.65 15.50 -3.53
CA ARG A 282 -13.56 14.66 -2.31
C ARG A 282 -14.71 14.88 -1.33
N THR A 283 -15.72 15.61 -1.74
CA THR A 283 -16.89 15.92 -0.89
C THR A 283 -17.65 14.66 -0.50
N ASP A 284 -17.75 13.70 -1.42
CA ASP A 284 -18.28 12.36 -1.20
C ASP A 284 -17.59 11.65 -0.02
N GLN A 285 -16.27 11.56 -0.05
CA GLN A 285 -15.45 10.93 1.00
C GLN A 285 -15.57 11.65 2.34
N ILE A 286 -15.71 12.98 2.35
CA ILE A 286 -15.91 13.75 3.59
C ILE A 286 -17.26 13.42 4.21
N TYR A 287 -18.33 13.33 3.42
CA TYR A 287 -19.64 12.91 3.93
C TYR A 287 -19.66 11.47 4.40
N HIS A 288 -18.97 10.58 3.69
CA HIS A 288 -18.76 9.20 4.15
C HIS A 288 -18.12 9.17 5.56
N ASN A 289 -17.01 9.87 5.74
CA ASN A 289 -16.32 9.92 7.03
C ASN A 289 -17.15 10.57 8.14
N LEU A 290 -17.99 11.57 7.81
CA LEU A 290 -18.97 12.14 8.74
C LEU A 290 -20.07 11.14 9.11
N ALA A 291 -20.54 10.35 8.15
CA ALA A 291 -21.52 9.29 8.39
C ALA A 291 -20.94 8.20 9.30
N TRP A 292 -19.71 7.75 9.03
CA TRP A 292 -19.00 6.77 9.86
C TRP A 292 -18.78 7.29 11.28
N ASN A 293 -18.32 8.53 11.44
CA ASN A 293 -18.17 9.18 12.74
C ASN A 293 -19.50 9.22 13.50
N ALA A 294 -20.58 9.61 12.84
CA ALA A 294 -21.91 9.69 13.42
C ALA A 294 -22.43 8.29 13.83
N LEU A 295 -22.16 7.25 13.03
CA LEU A 295 -22.52 5.86 13.31
C LEU A 295 -21.86 5.38 14.62
N LEU A 296 -20.53 5.55 14.72
CA LEU A 296 -19.75 5.12 15.89
C LEU A 296 -20.05 5.95 17.15
N SER A 297 -20.35 7.24 16.98
CA SER A 297 -20.79 8.11 18.09
C SER A 297 -22.25 7.91 18.48
N LYS A 298 -22.96 6.97 17.84
CA LYS A 298 -24.39 6.65 18.06
C LYS A 298 -25.35 7.80 17.75
N ASN A 299 -24.93 8.75 16.93
CA ASN A 299 -25.79 9.82 16.42
C ASN A 299 -26.42 9.39 15.09
N TYR A 300 -27.44 8.54 15.18
CA TYR A 300 -28.02 7.85 14.03
C TYR A 300 -28.74 8.77 13.05
N ASP A 301 -29.33 9.88 13.52
CA ASP A 301 -29.95 10.86 12.63
C ASP A 301 -28.92 11.56 11.73
N GLU A 302 -27.77 11.94 12.30
CA GLU A 302 -26.67 12.49 11.51
C GLU A 302 -26.04 11.45 10.60
N CYS A 303 -25.95 10.18 11.04
CA CYS A 303 -25.47 9.10 10.19
C CYS A 303 -26.34 8.96 8.93
N ILE A 304 -27.67 8.88 9.07
CA ILE A 304 -28.61 8.83 7.95
C ILE A 304 -28.46 10.05 7.04
N LYS A 305 -28.38 11.24 7.63
CA LYS A 305 -28.19 12.49 6.89
C LYS A 305 -26.94 12.48 6.04
N TYR A 306 -25.79 12.18 6.65
CA TYR A 306 -24.49 12.21 5.94
C TYR A 306 -24.34 11.07 4.95
N THR A 307 -24.93 9.89 5.23
CA THR A 307 -24.99 8.79 4.26
C THR A 307 -25.72 9.18 3.00
N ASN A 308 -26.90 9.82 3.12
CA ASN A 308 -27.65 10.31 1.96
C ASN A 308 -26.83 11.33 1.15
N LEU A 309 -26.15 12.26 1.83
CA LEU A 309 -25.30 13.26 1.18
C LEU A 309 -24.08 12.59 0.48
N ALA A 310 -23.50 11.54 1.06
CA ALA A 310 -22.43 10.79 0.40
C ALA A 310 -22.93 10.11 -0.90
N ILE A 311 -24.08 9.44 -0.83
CA ILE A 311 -24.73 8.79 -2.00
C ILE A 311 -25.10 9.81 -3.07
N GLU A 312 -25.68 10.96 -2.71
CA GLU A 312 -26.01 12.05 -3.64
C GLU A 312 -24.75 12.59 -4.35
N ASN A 313 -23.62 12.62 -3.66
CA ASN A 313 -22.32 13.01 -4.22
C ASN A 313 -21.57 11.84 -4.90
N LYS A 314 -22.25 10.70 -5.11
CA LYS A 314 -21.74 9.52 -5.83
C LYS A 314 -20.55 8.85 -5.19
N ASP A 315 -20.53 8.72 -3.85
CA ASP A 315 -19.56 7.92 -3.13
C ASP A 315 -19.68 6.45 -3.61
N PRO A 316 -18.59 5.84 -4.10
CA PRO A 316 -18.61 4.47 -4.58
C PRO A 316 -18.49 3.42 -3.45
N SER A 317 -18.44 3.85 -2.17
CA SER A 317 -18.20 2.94 -1.04
C SER A 317 -19.37 2.01 -0.81
N CYS A 318 -19.10 0.71 -0.82
CA CYS A 318 -20.13 -0.32 -0.69
C CYS A 318 -20.69 -0.47 0.74
N ASP A 319 -19.92 -0.07 1.77
CA ASP A 319 -20.29 -0.11 3.18
C ASP A 319 -21.43 0.86 3.54
N LEU A 320 -21.63 1.91 2.76
CA LEU A 320 -22.78 2.81 2.91
C LEU A 320 -24.13 2.07 2.89
N CYS A 321 -24.20 0.88 2.28
CA CYS A 321 -25.43 0.09 2.18
C CYS A 321 -26.02 -0.30 3.55
N TYR A 322 -25.20 -0.43 4.61
CA TYR A 322 -25.69 -0.82 5.93
C TYR A 322 -25.83 0.35 6.92
N PHE A 323 -25.26 1.53 6.65
CA PHE A 323 -25.30 2.65 7.59
C PHE A 323 -26.71 3.11 7.93
N ILE A 324 -27.57 3.28 6.93
CA ILE A 324 -28.98 3.68 7.12
C ILE A 324 -29.79 2.59 7.83
N PRO A 325 -29.85 1.35 7.35
CA PRO A 325 -30.68 0.33 8.02
C PRO A 325 -30.17 -0.01 9.40
N TYR A 326 -28.84 -0.02 9.65
CA TYR A 326 -28.32 -0.20 10.99
C TYR A 326 -28.72 0.97 11.93
N SER A 327 -28.71 2.19 11.44
CA SER A 327 -29.19 3.36 12.20
C SER A 327 -30.67 3.26 12.56
N TYR A 328 -31.55 2.91 11.60
CA TYR A 328 -32.97 2.65 11.89
C TYR A 328 -33.16 1.50 12.90
N TYR A 329 -32.40 0.42 12.75
CA TYR A 329 -32.43 -0.68 13.71
C TYR A 329 -32.08 -0.21 15.15
N LYS A 330 -31.04 0.58 15.31
CA LYS A 330 -30.60 1.11 16.62
C LYS A 330 -31.57 2.15 17.21
N GLN A 331 -32.38 2.82 16.39
CA GLN A 331 -33.44 3.73 16.79
C GLN A 331 -34.78 3.00 17.05
N ASN A 332 -34.83 1.65 16.92
CA ASN A 332 -36.04 0.83 17.00
C ASN A 332 -37.08 1.16 15.90
N GLU A 333 -36.69 1.81 14.81
CA GLU A 333 -37.54 2.09 13.65
C GLU A 333 -37.57 0.88 12.69
N TYR A 334 -38.03 -0.27 13.21
CA TYR A 334 -37.92 -1.56 12.55
C TYR A 334 -38.60 -1.65 11.19
N LEU A 335 -39.75 -1.00 11.02
CA LEU A 335 -40.45 -0.97 9.73
C LEU A 335 -39.62 -0.27 8.66
N LYS A 336 -39.11 0.93 8.98
CA LYS A 336 -38.24 1.66 8.03
C LYS A 336 -36.96 0.87 7.69
N CYS A 337 -36.42 0.18 8.70
CA CYS A 337 -35.23 -0.68 8.50
C CYS A 337 -35.52 -1.80 7.50
N LEU A 338 -36.64 -2.54 7.68
CA LEU A 338 -37.00 -3.65 6.80
C LEU A 338 -37.32 -3.17 5.39
N ASP A 339 -38.10 -2.09 5.24
CA ASP A 339 -38.43 -1.49 3.95
C ASP A 339 -37.17 -1.06 3.18
N TYR A 340 -36.22 -0.46 3.90
CA TYR A 340 -34.94 -0.07 3.31
C TYR A 340 -34.13 -1.29 2.83
N ILE A 341 -34.01 -2.32 3.68
CA ILE A 341 -33.27 -3.55 3.34
C ILE A 341 -33.93 -4.22 2.14
N GLU A 342 -35.27 -4.41 2.15
CA GLU A 342 -35.99 -5.06 1.06
C GLU A 342 -35.78 -4.36 -0.28
N SER A 343 -35.80 -3.03 -0.29
CA SER A 343 -35.64 -2.22 -1.51
C SER A 343 -34.21 -2.17 -2.04
N HIS A 344 -33.18 -2.41 -1.19
CA HIS A 344 -31.76 -2.23 -1.56
C HIS A 344 -30.95 -3.53 -1.55
N LEU A 345 -31.48 -4.64 -1.00
CA LEU A 345 -30.72 -5.89 -0.83
C LEU A 345 -30.23 -6.48 -2.16
N GLU A 346 -31.01 -6.37 -3.21
CA GLU A 346 -30.65 -6.90 -4.54
C GLU A 346 -29.41 -6.18 -5.11
N TYR A 347 -29.30 -4.88 -4.88
CA TYR A 347 -28.23 -4.03 -5.39
C TYR A 347 -27.03 -3.91 -4.44
N ALA A 348 -27.16 -4.40 -3.21
CA ALA A 348 -26.07 -4.38 -2.24
C ALA A 348 -24.91 -5.27 -2.70
N ASP A 349 -23.67 -4.91 -2.32
CA ASP A 349 -22.51 -5.74 -2.54
C ASP A 349 -22.64 -7.08 -1.81
N ASP A 350 -22.25 -8.18 -2.47
CA ASP A 350 -22.38 -9.52 -1.93
C ASP A 350 -21.63 -9.71 -0.61
N PHE A 351 -20.60 -8.91 -0.35
CA PHE A 351 -19.85 -8.91 0.90
C PHE A 351 -20.73 -8.43 2.09
N TYR A 352 -21.57 -7.40 1.89
CA TYR A 352 -22.40 -6.80 2.94
C TYR A 352 -23.80 -7.42 3.05
N LYS A 353 -24.27 -8.15 2.03
CA LYS A 353 -25.58 -8.82 2.04
C LYS A 353 -25.84 -9.66 3.29
N PRO A 354 -24.89 -10.49 3.79
CA PRO A 354 -25.11 -11.26 5.01
C PRO A 354 -25.39 -10.38 6.24
N PHE A 355 -24.78 -9.21 6.33
CA PHE A 355 -25.04 -8.30 7.45
C PHE A 355 -26.44 -7.69 7.38
N LEU A 356 -26.88 -7.25 6.21
CA LEU A 356 -28.25 -6.76 5.98
C LEU A 356 -29.29 -7.85 6.32
N GLN A 357 -29.06 -9.09 5.90
CA GLN A 357 -29.90 -10.24 6.22
C GLN A 357 -29.89 -10.55 7.72
N ALA A 358 -28.77 -10.40 8.41
CA ALA A 358 -28.69 -10.57 9.85
C ALA A 358 -29.51 -9.51 10.59
N ILE A 359 -29.46 -8.24 10.18
CA ILE A 359 -30.28 -7.17 10.75
C ILE A 359 -31.77 -7.50 10.57
N SER A 360 -32.20 -7.89 9.36
CA SER A 360 -33.57 -8.27 9.07
C SER A 360 -34.03 -9.47 9.92
N ALA A 361 -33.22 -10.53 9.95
CA ALA A 361 -33.52 -11.75 10.75
C ALA A 361 -33.65 -11.45 12.26
N ARG A 362 -32.83 -10.53 12.78
CA ARG A 362 -32.89 -10.10 14.17
C ARG A 362 -34.22 -9.41 14.51
N ILE A 363 -34.68 -8.50 13.64
CA ILE A 363 -35.96 -7.80 13.77
C ILE A 363 -37.11 -8.80 13.74
N GLN A 364 -37.05 -9.76 12.81
CA GLN A 364 -38.07 -10.80 12.62
C GLN A 364 -38.01 -11.96 13.63
N LYS A 365 -37.04 -11.91 14.57
CA LYS A 365 -36.77 -12.94 15.57
C LYS A 365 -36.46 -14.34 14.98
N GLN A 366 -35.86 -14.37 13.82
CA GLN A 366 -35.39 -15.56 13.11
C GLN A 366 -33.96 -15.91 13.58
N ASN A 367 -33.84 -16.48 14.78
CA ASN A 367 -32.55 -16.68 15.46
C ASN A 367 -31.55 -17.52 14.66
N VAL A 368 -32.01 -18.57 13.96
CA VAL A 368 -31.12 -19.42 13.14
C VAL A 368 -30.54 -18.66 11.97
N ASP A 369 -31.35 -17.88 11.27
CA ASP A 369 -30.92 -17.09 10.15
C ASP A 369 -30.02 -15.93 10.59
N PHE A 370 -30.31 -15.31 11.74
CA PHE A 370 -29.43 -14.31 12.34
C PHE A 370 -28.04 -14.89 12.60
N GLU A 371 -27.93 -15.98 13.35
CA GLU A 371 -26.65 -16.61 13.71
C GLU A 371 -25.85 -17.00 12.46
N LYS A 372 -26.51 -17.64 11.49
CA LYS A 372 -25.90 -18.02 10.23
C LYS A 372 -25.29 -16.82 9.49
N ASN A 373 -26.08 -15.79 9.28
CA ASN A 373 -25.67 -14.64 8.47
C ASN A 373 -24.63 -13.76 9.17
N ILE A 374 -24.76 -13.54 10.49
CA ILE A 374 -23.81 -12.70 11.22
C ILE A 374 -22.45 -13.39 11.37
N ILE A 375 -22.40 -14.71 11.56
CA ILE A 375 -21.14 -15.45 11.61
C ILE A 375 -20.48 -15.44 10.25
N LEU A 376 -21.24 -15.65 9.18
CA LEU A 376 -20.71 -15.57 7.81
C LEU A 376 -20.07 -14.20 7.54
N TYR A 377 -20.76 -13.12 7.88
CA TYR A 377 -20.22 -11.76 7.70
C TYR A 377 -18.99 -11.51 8.55
N TYR A 378 -19.02 -11.90 9.82
CA TYR A 378 -17.88 -11.74 10.73
C TYR A 378 -16.63 -12.49 10.25
N GLN A 379 -16.80 -13.72 9.76
CA GLN A 379 -15.71 -14.49 9.15
C GLN A 379 -15.17 -13.81 7.88
N SER A 380 -16.06 -13.27 7.06
CA SER A 380 -15.66 -12.54 5.86
C SER A 380 -14.85 -11.28 6.18
N LEU A 381 -15.19 -10.53 7.23
CA LEU A 381 -14.40 -9.39 7.71
C LEU A 381 -12.96 -9.80 8.06
N LEU A 382 -12.80 -10.90 8.82
CA LEU A 382 -11.50 -11.42 9.21
C LEU A 382 -10.67 -11.91 8.02
N GLN A 383 -11.29 -12.63 7.08
CA GLN A 383 -10.62 -13.17 5.89
C GLN A 383 -10.16 -12.09 4.93
N ASN A 384 -10.93 -11.01 4.81
CA ASN A 384 -10.62 -9.89 3.92
C ASN A 384 -9.85 -8.75 4.61
N ASN A 385 -9.47 -8.93 5.88
CA ASN A 385 -8.73 -7.93 6.68
C ASN A 385 -9.48 -6.58 6.83
N VAL A 386 -10.81 -6.59 6.84
CA VAL A 386 -11.65 -5.41 7.09
C VAL A 386 -11.82 -5.25 8.60
N TYR A 387 -10.81 -4.69 9.25
CA TYR A 387 -10.76 -4.62 10.71
C TYR A 387 -11.58 -3.48 11.30
N GLU A 388 -11.93 -2.47 10.52
CA GLU A 388 -12.65 -1.27 10.98
C GLU A 388 -14.05 -1.60 11.48
N ASP A 389 -14.77 -2.50 10.82
CA ASP A 389 -16.13 -2.91 11.15
C ASP A 389 -16.21 -3.92 12.32
N ILE A 390 -15.10 -4.60 12.62
CA ILE A 390 -15.07 -5.70 13.60
C ILE A 390 -15.62 -5.26 14.98
N PRO A 391 -15.20 -4.13 15.58
CA PRO A 391 -15.73 -3.72 16.88
C PRO A 391 -17.25 -3.48 16.88
N LEU A 392 -17.78 -2.92 15.78
CA LEU A 392 -19.22 -2.68 15.62
C LEU A 392 -19.98 -4.01 15.58
N ILE A 393 -19.48 -4.97 14.80
CA ILE A 393 -20.11 -6.30 14.63
C ILE A 393 -20.00 -7.14 15.89
N GLN A 394 -18.84 -7.13 16.57
CA GLN A 394 -18.67 -7.80 17.85
C GLN A 394 -19.68 -7.31 18.90
N ASN A 395 -19.88 -5.99 18.98
CA ASN A 395 -20.88 -5.42 19.86
C ASN A 395 -22.32 -5.81 19.45
N PHE A 396 -22.62 -5.87 18.16
CA PHE A 396 -23.93 -6.30 17.64
C PHE A 396 -24.24 -7.75 17.99
N ILE A 397 -23.22 -8.64 17.90
CA ILE A 397 -23.33 -10.05 18.30
C ILE A 397 -23.48 -10.19 19.83
N LEU A 398 -22.70 -9.42 20.59
CA LEU A 398 -22.77 -9.42 22.06
C LEU A 398 -24.15 -8.99 22.57
N ASP A 399 -24.72 -7.94 21.99
CA ASP A 399 -26.06 -7.45 22.27
C ASP A 399 -27.11 -8.60 22.09
N TYR A 400 -27.02 -9.34 20.98
CA TYR A 400 -27.91 -10.45 20.68
C TYR A 400 -27.82 -11.58 21.72
N TYR A 401 -26.59 -12.03 22.04
CA TYR A 401 -26.43 -13.12 23.02
C TYR A 401 -26.75 -12.66 24.44
N THR A 402 -26.67 -11.39 24.73
CA THR A 402 -27.12 -10.78 25.99
C THR A 402 -28.65 -10.84 26.09
N GLU A 403 -29.37 -10.42 25.06
CA GLU A 403 -30.84 -10.44 24.97
C GLU A 403 -31.40 -11.89 25.04
N THR A 404 -30.71 -12.83 24.38
CA THR A 404 -31.14 -14.25 24.39
C THR A 404 -30.63 -15.02 25.61
N ASN A 405 -29.91 -14.37 26.53
CA ASN A 405 -29.31 -14.94 27.74
C ASN A 405 -28.40 -16.15 27.46
N ASN A 406 -27.72 -16.19 26.32
CA ASN A 406 -26.80 -17.24 25.94
C ASN A 406 -25.39 -16.96 26.50
N LYS A 407 -25.19 -17.34 27.77
CA LYS A 407 -23.95 -17.06 28.52
C LYS A 407 -22.69 -17.64 27.90
N ASP A 408 -22.78 -18.83 27.30
CA ASP A 408 -21.62 -19.49 26.69
C ASP A 408 -21.12 -18.70 25.46
N MET A 409 -22.04 -18.23 24.63
CA MET A 409 -21.70 -17.43 23.47
C MET A 409 -21.26 -16.00 23.85
N MET A 410 -21.85 -15.41 24.91
CA MET A 410 -21.36 -14.14 25.46
C MET A 410 -19.89 -14.22 25.89
N ILE A 411 -19.52 -15.30 26.61
CA ILE A 411 -18.12 -15.51 27.03
C ILE A 411 -17.21 -15.66 25.82
N LYS A 412 -17.61 -16.42 24.80
CA LYS A 412 -16.83 -16.61 23.59
C LYS A 412 -16.58 -15.28 22.87
N ILE A 413 -17.60 -14.46 22.69
CA ILE A 413 -17.45 -13.17 22.01
C ILE A 413 -16.60 -12.18 22.83
N LEU A 414 -16.74 -12.19 24.17
CA LEU A 414 -15.91 -11.36 25.05
C LEU A 414 -14.42 -11.76 24.99
N ILE A 415 -14.11 -13.06 24.90
CA ILE A 415 -12.76 -13.55 24.69
C ILE A 415 -12.23 -13.08 23.34
N ASP A 416 -13.06 -13.14 22.31
CA ASP A 416 -12.69 -12.71 20.96
C ASP A 416 -12.42 -11.21 20.90
N ILE A 417 -13.28 -10.37 21.50
CA ILE A 417 -13.08 -8.92 21.65
C ILE A 417 -11.74 -8.64 22.37
N LYS A 418 -11.48 -9.34 23.47
CA LYS A 418 -10.21 -9.18 24.19
C LYS A 418 -9.02 -9.56 23.32
N SER A 419 -9.07 -10.71 22.65
CA SER A 419 -7.97 -11.17 21.79
C SER A 419 -7.71 -10.24 20.60
N PHE A 420 -8.75 -9.60 20.06
CA PHE A 420 -8.65 -8.62 19.02
C PHE A 420 -7.93 -7.34 19.50
N ASN A 421 -8.27 -6.86 20.70
CA ASN A 421 -7.64 -5.71 21.32
C ASN A 421 -6.19 -5.99 21.77
N ASP A 422 -5.92 -7.22 22.29
CA ASP A 422 -4.58 -7.62 22.76
C ASP A 422 -3.56 -7.78 21.60
N LYS A 423 -3.99 -8.08 20.36
CA LYS A 423 -3.12 -8.09 19.18
C LYS A 423 -2.47 -6.73 18.92
N ASP A 424 -3.13 -5.64 19.28
CA ASP A 424 -2.55 -4.28 19.24
C ASP A 424 -1.42 -4.09 20.26
N LEU A 425 -1.50 -4.72 21.43
CA LEU A 425 -0.49 -4.61 22.50
C LEU A 425 0.78 -5.44 22.22
N THR A 426 0.64 -6.62 21.62
CA THR A 426 1.79 -7.49 21.31
C THR A 426 2.69 -6.93 20.22
N LEU A 427 2.13 -6.20 19.25
CA LEU A 427 2.92 -5.50 18.24
C LEU A 427 3.64 -4.27 18.81
N LYS A 428 3.05 -3.55 19.78
CA LYS A 428 3.73 -2.44 20.49
C LYS A 428 4.97 -2.91 21.24
N SER A 429 4.92 -4.07 21.89
CA SER A 429 6.07 -4.63 22.61
C SER A 429 7.21 -5.05 21.68
N SER A 430 6.93 -5.57 20.48
CA SER A 430 7.96 -5.99 19.54
C SER A 430 8.68 -4.81 18.86
N ILE A 431 7.98 -3.69 18.62
CA ILE A 431 8.58 -2.48 18.02
C ILE A 431 9.40 -1.70 19.03
N LEU A 432 8.98 -1.65 20.30
CA LEU A 432 9.73 -0.98 21.38
C LEU A 432 11.05 -1.70 21.72
N PHE A 433 11.12 -3.03 21.54
CA PHE A 433 12.35 -3.80 21.80
C PHE A 433 13.36 -3.77 20.66
N THR A 434 12.96 -3.44 19.43
CA THR A 434 13.87 -3.32 18.28
C THR A 434 14.59 -1.97 18.19
N THR A 435 14.13 -0.94 18.90
CA THR A 435 14.77 0.40 18.91
C THR A 435 15.79 0.60 20.03
N SER A 436 15.98 -0.37 20.94
CA SER A 436 16.90 -0.26 22.08
C SER A 436 18.25 -1.02 21.88
N GLN A 437 18.55 -1.50 20.67
CA GLN A 437 19.84 -2.11 20.33
C GLN A 437 20.46 -1.45 19.09
N SER A 438 20.66 -0.11 19.15
CA SER A 438 21.57 0.58 18.23
C SER A 438 22.34 1.64 18.98
#